data_2af4b83658d18a5144ee2336f4bb65ea
#
_entry.id   2af4b83658d18a5144ee2336f4bb65ea
#
_cell.length_a   1.000
_cell.length_b   1.000
_cell.length_c   1.000
_cell.angle_alpha   90.00
_cell.angle_beta   90.00
_cell.angle_gamma   90.00
#
_symmetry.space_group_name_H-M   'P 1'
#
loop_
_entity.id
_entity.type
_entity.pdbx_description
1 polymer ?
#
loop_
_entity_poly.entity_id
_entity_poly.type
_entity_poly.pdbx_seq_one_letter_code
_entity_poly.pdbx_strand_id
1 'polypeptide(L)'
;MPGFSRFLAAILLSAGLAGPAAAQDTAAIASRVELHPIPSLTLSDAQFLTADAAGGTPVTVAGELRVAQGTGRLPVVVLMHGSGGIGPNIEMWSAQFTARGISTFAIDGFTGRGLVSTSSDQARLGRLNLILDIYRSLEILAKHPRVDPQKIVLVGFSRGGQAAFYASLARFHQMWNRSGIGFAAYVPFYADCATRYIDDLKPVAAPIRLIHGEADDYNPLRSCAAQAERLKANSVDIAVTTYPGAHHGFDTPLTDAAVVTPQSQTVRNCSIEERAPGQLINTATGAVFSYTDACVERGPQVGGHPQARAAAVAAVTEFVTGVVRK
;
A
#
# COMPACT_ATOMS: atom_id res chain seq x y z
N MET A 1 83.67 23.98 -25.77
CA MET A 1 83.28 22.69 -25.16
C MET A 1 82.22 23.01 -24.14
N PRO A 2 80.95 22.65 -24.38
CA PRO A 2 79.84 22.93 -23.45
C PRO A 2 79.54 21.72 -22.54
N GLY A 3 79.40 22.05 -21.25
CA GLY A 3 79.08 21.08 -20.19
C GLY A 3 77.64 20.64 -20.18
N PHE A 4 77.41 19.32 -20.05
CA PHE A 4 76.11 18.67 -19.87
C PHE A 4 75.64 18.80 -18.40
N SER A 5 74.60 19.54 -18.17
CA SER A 5 73.89 19.58 -16.90
C SER A 5 72.82 18.49 -16.85
N ARG A 6 72.94 17.55 -15.92
CA ARG A 6 71.96 16.45 -15.71
C ARG A 6 70.89 16.99 -14.74
N PHE A 7 69.66 17.13 -15.22
CA PHE A 7 68.48 17.30 -14.38
C PHE A 7 67.98 15.92 -13.89
N LEU A 8 68.01 15.68 -12.58
CA LEU A 8 67.29 14.57 -11.93
C LEU A 8 65.85 15.01 -11.74
N ALA A 9 64.91 14.34 -12.38
CA ALA A 9 63.50 14.45 -12.12
C ALA A 9 63.12 13.52 -10.94
N ALA A 10 62.72 14.10 -9.83
CA ALA A 10 62.14 13.34 -8.70
C ALA A 10 60.70 13.02 -8.97
N ILE A 11 60.37 11.74 -9.12
CA ILE A 11 58.99 11.24 -9.22
C ILE A 11 58.44 11.11 -7.80
N LEU A 12 57.53 12.00 -7.42
CA LEU A 12 56.73 11.89 -6.20
C LEU A 12 55.61 10.87 -6.43
N LEU A 13 55.75 9.68 -5.85
CA LEU A 13 54.64 8.71 -5.73
C LEU A 13 53.67 9.24 -4.68
N SER A 14 52.51 9.75 -5.10
CA SER A 14 51.38 10.01 -4.23
C SER A 14 50.67 8.68 -3.89
N ALA A 15 50.91 8.16 -2.69
CA ALA A 15 50.12 7.06 -2.14
C ALA A 15 48.70 7.58 -1.82
N GLY A 16 47.77 7.28 -2.72
CA GLY A 16 46.34 7.53 -2.48
C GLY A 16 45.86 6.63 -1.34
N LEU A 17 45.48 7.23 -0.22
CA LEU A 17 44.76 6.58 0.86
C LEU A 17 43.36 6.18 0.31
N ALA A 18 43.22 4.91 -0.07
CA ALA A 18 41.90 4.34 -0.31
C ALA A 18 41.15 4.32 1.05
N GLY A 19 40.19 5.21 1.23
CA GLY A 19 39.28 5.17 2.36
C GLY A 19 38.52 3.85 2.35
N PRO A 20 38.06 3.35 3.52
CA PRO A 20 37.28 2.13 3.56
C PRO A 20 36.04 2.31 2.70
N ALA A 21 35.86 1.45 1.68
CA ALA A 21 34.61 1.35 0.96
C ALA A 21 33.50 1.05 1.98
N ALA A 22 32.50 1.92 2.08
CA ALA A 22 31.35 1.67 2.92
C ALA A 22 30.78 0.30 2.49
N ALA A 23 30.78 -0.67 3.41
CA ALA A 23 30.14 -1.95 3.16
C ALA A 23 28.67 -1.68 2.86
N GLN A 24 28.24 -1.99 1.65
CA GLN A 24 26.82 -1.94 1.32
C GLN A 24 26.10 -2.92 2.26
N ASP A 25 25.03 -2.43 2.90
CA ASP A 25 24.20 -3.27 3.74
C ASP A 25 23.48 -4.32 2.87
N THR A 26 24.13 -5.48 2.73
CA THR A 26 23.64 -6.57 1.89
C THR A 26 22.31 -7.15 2.41
N ALA A 27 21.92 -6.85 3.66
CA ALA A 27 20.63 -7.25 4.21
C ALA A 27 19.45 -6.54 3.53
N ALA A 28 19.66 -5.34 2.98
CA ALA A 28 18.64 -4.61 2.24
C ALA A 28 18.38 -5.18 0.83
N ILE A 29 19.28 -6.05 0.32
CA ILE A 29 19.18 -6.61 -1.02
C ILE A 29 18.36 -7.89 -0.95
N ALA A 30 17.32 -8.00 -1.79
CA ALA A 30 16.59 -9.25 -1.94
C ALA A 30 17.52 -10.37 -2.43
N SER A 31 17.33 -11.58 -1.90
CA SER A 31 18.10 -12.75 -2.37
C SER A 31 17.66 -13.17 -3.78
N ARG A 32 16.42 -12.90 -4.14
CA ARG A 32 15.79 -13.21 -5.42
C ARG A 32 14.57 -12.32 -5.65
N VAL A 33 14.32 -11.96 -6.91
CA VAL A 33 13.11 -11.27 -7.37
C VAL A 33 12.36 -12.21 -8.32
N GLU A 34 11.05 -12.35 -8.12
CA GLU A 34 10.18 -13.20 -8.91
C GLU A 34 8.96 -12.40 -9.37
N LEU A 35 8.57 -12.56 -10.62
CA LEU A 35 7.35 -11.99 -11.17
C LEU A 35 6.27 -13.07 -11.24
N HIS A 36 5.12 -12.78 -10.67
CA HIS A 36 4.00 -13.70 -10.62
C HIS A 36 2.79 -13.10 -11.35
N PRO A 37 2.25 -13.80 -12.37
CA PRO A 37 0.95 -13.47 -12.90
C PRO A 37 -0.12 -13.78 -11.84
N ILE A 38 -1.06 -12.84 -11.65
CA ILE A 38 -2.20 -12.97 -10.73
C ILE A 38 -3.47 -12.97 -11.57
N PRO A 39 -4.07 -14.15 -11.84
CA PRO A 39 -5.38 -14.22 -12.47
C PRO A 39 -6.44 -13.55 -11.60
N SER A 40 -7.12 -12.53 -12.13
CA SER A 40 -8.09 -11.72 -11.43
C SER A 40 -9.28 -11.38 -12.34
N LEU A 41 -10.16 -10.50 -11.86
CA LEU A 41 -11.29 -9.96 -12.60
C LEU A 41 -11.28 -8.43 -12.50
N THR A 42 -11.82 -7.78 -13.52
CA THR A 42 -12.28 -6.40 -13.41
C THR A 42 -13.79 -6.42 -13.17
N LEU A 43 -14.20 -5.89 -12.03
CA LEU A 43 -15.60 -5.89 -11.54
C LEU A 43 -16.10 -4.46 -11.39
N SER A 44 -17.39 -4.24 -11.64
CA SER A 44 -18.08 -3.09 -11.05
C SER A 44 -18.20 -3.26 -9.53
N ASP A 45 -18.42 -2.17 -8.79
CA ASP A 45 -18.62 -2.26 -7.34
C ASP A 45 -19.87 -3.13 -7.00
N ALA A 46 -20.93 -3.05 -7.81
CA ALA A 46 -22.12 -3.89 -7.65
C ALA A 46 -21.79 -5.38 -7.80
N GLN A 47 -21.02 -5.76 -8.82
CA GLN A 47 -20.59 -7.15 -9.02
C GLN A 47 -19.73 -7.64 -7.87
N PHE A 48 -18.78 -6.82 -7.37
CA PHE A 48 -17.98 -7.19 -6.22
C PHE A 48 -18.86 -7.43 -4.98
N LEU A 49 -19.77 -6.51 -4.68
CA LEU A 49 -20.62 -6.53 -3.47
C LEU A 49 -21.69 -7.63 -3.48
N THR A 50 -22.00 -8.17 -4.65
CA THR A 50 -22.96 -9.30 -4.82
C THR A 50 -22.26 -10.63 -5.12
N ALA A 51 -20.92 -10.68 -5.09
CA ALA A 51 -20.11 -11.85 -5.46
C ALA A 51 -20.38 -12.37 -6.89
N ASP A 52 -20.77 -11.47 -7.80
CA ASP A 52 -20.99 -11.80 -9.21
C ASP A 52 -19.66 -11.88 -9.98
N ALA A 53 -18.97 -13.01 -9.80
CA ALA A 53 -17.74 -13.28 -10.54
C ALA A 53 -18.00 -13.57 -12.04
N ALA A 54 -19.19 -14.07 -12.38
CA ALA A 54 -19.52 -14.45 -13.75
C ALA A 54 -19.70 -13.22 -14.67
N GLY A 55 -20.18 -12.09 -14.10
CA GLY A 55 -20.30 -10.83 -14.82
C GLY A 55 -18.98 -10.06 -14.95
N GLY A 56 -17.89 -10.51 -14.31
CA GLY A 56 -16.59 -9.85 -14.33
C GLY A 56 -15.80 -10.12 -15.60
N THR A 57 -14.96 -9.15 -16.00
CA THR A 57 -14.02 -9.31 -17.12
C THR A 57 -12.72 -9.93 -16.61
N PRO A 58 -12.29 -11.10 -17.13
CA PRO A 58 -11.02 -11.71 -16.77
C PRO A 58 -9.84 -10.80 -17.09
N VAL A 59 -8.88 -10.75 -16.17
CA VAL A 59 -7.64 -10.01 -16.31
C VAL A 59 -6.50 -10.73 -15.60
N THR A 60 -5.28 -10.55 -16.08
CA THR A 60 -4.08 -10.95 -15.34
C THR A 60 -3.37 -9.68 -14.88
N VAL A 61 -3.26 -9.49 -13.58
CA VAL A 61 -2.45 -8.44 -12.97
C VAL A 61 -1.10 -9.03 -12.52
N ALA A 62 -0.15 -8.21 -12.06
CA ALA A 62 1.19 -8.67 -11.73
C ALA A 62 1.50 -8.54 -10.24
N GLY A 63 2.30 -9.46 -9.72
CA GLY A 63 2.91 -9.39 -8.40
C GLY A 63 4.42 -9.55 -8.50
N GLU A 64 5.19 -8.71 -7.82
CA GLU A 64 6.63 -8.82 -7.68
C GLU A 64 6.98 -9.31 -6.27
N LEU A 65 7.48 -10.53 -6.15
CA LEU A 65 8.00 -11.08 -4.89
C LEU A 65 9.49 -10.81 -4.77
N ARG A 66 9.88 -10.04 -3.78
CA ARG A 66 11.27 -9.87 -3.36
C ARG A 66 11.52 -10.76 -2.14
N VAL A 67 12.19 -11.86 -2.35
CA VAL A 67 12.54 -12.79 -1.27
C VAL A 67 13.71 -12.21 -0.47
N ALA A 68 13.50 -11.96 0.82
CA ALA A 68 14.55 -11.46 1.69
C ALA A 68 15.69 -12.47 1.88
N GLN A 69 16.83 -12.02 2.42
CA GLN A 69 17.91 -12.90 2.84
C GLN A 69 17.44 -13.82 3.96
N GLY A 70 17.93 -15.05 3.99
CA GLY A 70 17.56 -16.04 5.00
C GLY A 70 17.25 -17.40 4.39
N THR A 71 17.00 -18.38 5.27
CA THR A 71 16.71 -19.77 4.91
C THR A 71 15.27 -20.15 5.26
N GLY A 72 14.72 -21.19 4.67
CA GLY A 72 13.38 -21.69 4.95
C GLY A 72 12.27 -20.77 4.47
N ARG A 73 11.13 -20.84 5.14
CA ARG A 73 9.97 -19.95 4.89
C ARG A 73 10.14 -18.64 5.64
N LEU A 74 9.85 -17.54 4.98
CA LEU A 74 10.01 -16.19 5.48
C LEU A 74 8.65 -15.47 5.56
N PRO A 75 8.50 -14.52 6.48
CA PRO A 75 7.34 -13.64 6.50
C PRO A 75 7.30 -12.78 5.24
N VAL A 76 6.08 -12.31 4.87
CA VAL A 76 5.87 -11.46 3.70
C VAL A 76 5.01 -10.27 4.06
N VAL A 77 5.38 -9.10 3.53
CA VAL A 77 4.50 -7.93 3.47
C VAL A 77 3.96 -7.80 2.05
N VAL A 78 2.65 -7.89 1.90
CA VAL A 78 1.95 -7.54 0.65
C VAL A 78 1.79 -6.03 0.60
N LEU A 79 2.24 -5.41 -0.49
CA LEU A 79 2.18 -3.97 -0.73
C LEU A 79 1.19 -3.66 -1.84
N MET A 80 0.15 -2.86 -1.53
CA MET A 80 -0.85 -2.43 -2.51
C MET A 80 -0.73 -0.92 -2.76
N HIS A 81 -0.51 -0.55 -4.00
CA HIS A 81 -0.32 0.83 -4.44
C HIS A 81 -1.60 1.69 -4.39
N GLY A 82 -1.45 3.01 -4.46
CA GLY A 82 -2.54 3.98 -4.55
C GLY A 82 -3.03 4.23 -5.99
N SER A 83 -3.82 5.31 -6.16
CA SER A 83 -4.38 5.71 -7.47
C SER A 83 -3.32 6.08 -8.52
N GLY A 84 -2.08 6.32 -8.12
CA GLY A 84 -0.96 6.60 -9.02
C GLY A 84 -0.27 5.36 -9.60
N GLY A 85 -0.68 4.14 -9.23
CA GLY A 85 0.04 2.91 -9.59
C GLY A 85 1.25 2.65 -8.67
N ILE A 86 2.14 1.75 -9.09
CA ILE A 86 3.41 1.47 -8.40
C ILE A 86 4.25 2.74 -8.37
N GLY A 87 4.61 3.18 -7.18
CA GLY A 87 5.37 4.39 -6.94
C GLY A 87 6.63 4.16 -6.10
N PRO A 88 7.50 5.19 -5.96
CA PRO A 88 8.76 5.10 -5.21
C PRO A 88 8.61 4.76 -3.73
N ASN A 89 7.45 5.02 -3.14
CA ASN A 89 7.14 4.57 -1.79
C ASN A 89 7.10 3.05 -1.68
N ILE A 90 6.58 2.34 -2.70
CA ILE A 90 6.57 0.87 -2.74
C ILE A 90 8.02 0.34 -2.70
N GLU A 91 8.93 0.95 -3.47
CA GLU A 91 10.35 0.60 -3.47
C GLU A 91 10.98 0.85 -2.10
N MET A 92 10.75 2.03 -1.52
CA MET A 92 11.25 2.38 -0.19
C MET A 92 10.77 1.38 0.88
N TRP A 93 9.47 1.07 0.92
CA TRP A 93 8.94 0.12 1.88
C TRP A 93 9.46 -1.30 1.66
N SER A 94 9.61 -1.72 0.39
CA SER A 94 10.22 -3.01 0.06
C SER A 94 11.63 -3.10 0.63
N ALA A 95 12.47 -2.08 0.45
CA ALA A 95 13.83 -2.04 1.00
C ALA A 95 13.81 -2.08 2.54
N GLN A 96 12.91 -1.33 3.19
CA GLN A 96 12.78 -1.33 4.65
C GLN A 96 12.44 -2.70 5.24
N PHE A 97 11.57 -3.46 4.59
CA PHE A 97 11.19 -4.80 5.06
C PHE A 97 12.24 -5.85 4.71
N THR A 98 12.80 -5.84 3.49
CA THR A 98 13.84 -6.81 3.11
C THR A 98 15.09 -6.69 3.96
N ALA A 99 15.50 -5.48 4.35
CA ALA A 99 16.59 -5.24 5.29
C ALA A 99 16.36 -5.88 6.68
N ARG A 100 15.12 -6.23 7.00
CA ARG A 100 14.73 -6.88 8.27
C ARG A 100 14.42 -8.37 8.13
N GLY A 101 14.77 -8.97 6.98
CA GLY A 101 14.51 -10.38 6.71
C GLY A 101 13.05 -10.69 6.40
N ILE A 102 12.24 -9.69 6.06
CA ILE A 102 10.83 -9.83 5.70
C ILE A 102 10.72 -9.63 4.18
N SER A 103 10.25 -10.64 3.46
CA SER A 103 10.01 -10.56 2.03
C SER A 103 8.88 -9.59 1.70
N THR A 104 8.82 -9.06 0.48
CA THR A 104 7.73 -8.19 0.04
C THR A 104 7.08 -8.71 -1.23
N PHE A 105 5.78 -8.51 -1.35
CA PHE A 105 5.00 -8.83 -2.54
C PHE A 105 4.23 -7.59 -3.00
N ALA A 106 4.79 -6.87 -3.98
CA ALA A 106 4.16 -5.67 -4.53
C ALA A 106 3.17 -6.06 -5.64
N ILE A 107 1.91 -5.64 -5.52
CA ILE A 107 0.87 -5.93 -6.51
C ILE A 107 0.73 -4.74 -7.44
N ASP A 108 0.87 -4.94 -8.75
CA ASP A 108 0.48 -3.99 -9.78
C ASP A 108 -0.94 -4.33 -10.27
N GLY A 109 -1.94 -3.68 -9.68
CA GLY A 109 -3.34 -3.85 -10.04
C GLY A 109 -3.75 -3.09 -11.30
N PHE A 110 -2.85 -2.34 -11.97
CA PHE A 110 -3.19 -1.43 -13.05
C PHE A 110 -2.68 -1.88 -14.42
N THR A 111 -1.42 -2.21 -14.57
CA THR A 111 -0.80 -2.48 -15.89
C THR A 111 -1.55 -3.57 -16.67
N GLY A 112 -1.94 -4.65 -16.03
CA GLY A 112 -2.73 -5.73 -16.68
C GLY A 112 -4.13 -5.29 -17.14
N ARG A 113 -4.63 -4.16 -16.62
CA ARG A 113 -5.90 -3.53 -17.03
C ARG A 113 -5.70 -2.40 -18.06
N GLY A 114 -4.49 -2.19 -18.56
CA GLY A 114 -4.16 -1.07 -19.44
C GLY A 114 -4.26 0.30 -18.74
N LEU A 115 -4.11 0.33 -17.42
CA LEU A 115 -4.14 1.53 -16.60
C LEU A 115 -2.73 1.90 -16.15
N VAL A 116 -2.46 3.20 -16.05
CA VAL A 116 -1.25 3.75 -15.43
C VAL A 116 -1.63 4.43 -14.12
N SER A 117 -2.76 5.15 -14.12
CA SER A 117 -3.25 5.90 -12.97
C SER A 117 -4.78 6.07 -13.07
N THR A 118 -5.41 6.17 -11.89
CA THR A 118 -6.82 6.59 -11.76
C THR A 118 -6.95 7.90 -11.00
N SER A 119 -5.85 8.60 -10.71
CA SER A 119 -5.88 9.80 -9.85
C SER A 119 -6.77 10.91 -10.39
N SER A 120 -6.79 11.14 -11.72
CA SER A 120 -7.61 12.17 -12.36
C SER A 120 -9.03 11.71 -12.69
N ASP A 121 -9.27 10.40 -12.69
CA ASP A 121 -10.56 9.77 -12.96
C ASP A 121 -10.67 8.45 -12.21
N GLN A 122 -11.23 8.50 -11.00
CA GLN A 122 -11.34 7.33 -10.13
C GLN A 122 -12.36 6.30 -10.66
N ALA A 123 -13.27 6.70 -11.56
CA ALA A 123 -14.27 5.81 -12.16
C ALA A 123 -13.68 4.78 -13.12
N ARG A 124 -12.44 4.98 -13.61
CA ARG A 124 -11.79 4.06 -14.56
C ARG A 124 -11.61 2.63 -14.02
N LEU A 125 -11.67 2.46 -12.69
CA LEU A 125 -11.64 1.15 -12.05
C LEU A 125 -12.59 1.15 -10.85
N GLY A 126 -13.46 0.17 -10.72
CA GLY A 126 -14.31 0.00 -9.54
C GLY A 126 -13.50 0.02 -8.24
N ARG A 127 -14.05 0.62 -7.19
CA ARG A 127 -13.36 0.92 -5.93
C ARG A 127 -12.78 -0.32 -5.23
N LEU A 128 -13.41 -1.49 -5.46
CA LEU A 128 -13.14 -2.71 -4.71
C LEU A 128 -12.24 -3.71 -5.45
N ASN A 129 -11.85 -3.41 -6.71
CA ASN A 129 -11.02 -4.33 -7.51
C ASN A 129 -9.68 -4.67 -6.86
N LEU A 130 -9.03 -3.70 -6.22
CA LEU A 130 -7.75 -3.95 -5.56
C LEU A 130 -7.89 -4.91 -4.36
N ILE A 131 -9.07 -5.01 -3.75
CA ILE A 131 -9.36 -6.00 -2.70
C ILE A 131 -9.35 -7.42 -3.29
N LEU A 132 -9.95 -7.59 -4.47
CA LEU A 132 -9.92 -8.88 -5.16
C LEU A 132 -8.50 -9.29 -5.52
N ASP A 133 -7.70 -8.37 -6.06
CA ASP A 133 -6.29 -8.62 -6.42
C ASP A 133 -5.47 -9.02 -5.18
N ILE A 134 -5.71 -8.38 -4.04
CA ILE A 134 -5.11 -8.72 -2.74
C ILE A 134 -5.44 -10.17 -2.36
N TYR A 135 -6.70 -10.58 -2.43
CA TYR A 135 -7.08 -11.97 -2.11
C TYR A 135 -6.52 -12.99 -3.11
N ARG A 136 -6.45 -12.65 -4.41
CA ARG A 136 -5.83 -13.49 -5.41
C ARG A 136 -4.33 -13.66 -5.19
N SER A 137 -3.65 -12.64 -4.67
CA SER A 137 -2.23 -12.75 -4.31
C SER A 137 -2.00 -13.77 -3.18
N LEU A 138 -2.92 -13.89 -2.23
CA LEU A 138 -2.82 -14.91 -1.17
C LEU A 138 -2.86 -16.34 -1.72
N GLU A 139 -3.57 -16.60 -2.82
CA GLU A 139 -3.60 -17.93 -3.46
C GLU A 139 -2.24 -18.37 -4.00
N ILE A 140 -1.42 -17.38 -4.42
CA ILE A 140 -0.04 -17.59 -4.87
C ILE A 140 0.89 -17.79 -3.67
N LEU A 141 0.79 -16.86 -2.71
CA LEU A 141 1.67 -16.84 -1.53
C LEU A 141 1.45 -18.08 -0.63
N ALA A 142 0.21 -18.57 -0.51
CA ALA A 142 -0.11 -19.77 0.28
C ALA A 142 0.65 -21.01 -0.21
N LYS A 143 0.95 -21.08 -1.50
CA LYS A 143 1.62 -22.22 -2.16
C LYS A 143 3.13 -22.01 -2.32
N HIS A 144 3.62 -20.80 -2.06
CA HIS A 144 5.01 -20.47 -2.34
C HIS A 144 5.97 -21.11 -1.32
N PRO A 145 7.03 -21.84 -1.76
CA PRO A 145 7.88 -22.62 -0.86
C PRO A 145 8.71 -21.77 0.12
N ARG A 146 8.94 -20.50 -0.21
CA ARG A 146 9.70 -19.55 0.63
C ARG A 146 8.83 -18.64 1.49
N VAL A 147 7.51 -18.76 1.45
CA VAL A 147 6.57 -17.93 2.21
C VAL A 147 6.03 -18.69 3.41
N ASP A 148 6.04 -18.06 4.57
CA ASP A 148 5.30 -18.51 5.75
C ASP A 148 3.84 -18.01 5.64
N PRO A 149 2.86 -18.89 5.37
CA PRO A 149 1.48 -18.48 5.13
C PRO A 149 0.77 -17.92 6.37
N GLN A 150 1.32 -18.09 7.56
CA GLN A 150 0.78 -17.54 8.79
C GLN A 150 1.35 -16.14 9.12
N LYS A 151 2.38 -15.70 8.39
CA LYS A 151 3.14 -14.47 8.64
C LYS A 151 3.09 -13.52 7.46
N ILE A 152 1.88 -13.28 6.94
CA ILE A 152 1.64 -12.37 5.82
C ILE A 152 0.91 -11.14 6.36
N VAL A 153 1.50 -9.95 6.19
CA VAL A 153 0.92 -8.67 6.58
C VAL A 153 0.54 -7.88 5.34
N LEU A 154 -0.61 -7.20 5.37
CA LEU A 154 -1.06 -6.35 4.28
C LEU A 154 -0.78 -4.87 4.61
N VAL A 155 -0.05 -4.20 3.74
CA VAL A 155 0.17 -2.75 3.77
C VAL A 155 -0.38 -2.15 2.48
N GLY A 156 -1.19 -1.12 2.57
CA GLY A 156 -1.75 -0.46 1.39
C GLY A 156 -1.70 1.06 1.51
N PHE A 157 -1.63 1.75 0.38
CA PHE A 157 -1.42 3.20 0.30
C PHE A 157 -2.56 3.88 -0.44
N SER A 158 -3.21 4.91 0.15
CA SER A 158 -4.29 5.67 -0.48
C SER A 158 -5.46 4.75 -0.91
N ARG A 159 -5.74 4.63 -2.21
CA ARG A 159 -6.69 3.65 -2.74
C ARG A 159 -6.32 2.21 -2.34
N GLY A 160 -5.04 1.86 -2.32
CA GLY A 160 -4.54 0.60 -1.77
C GLY A 160 -4.71 0.53 -0.25
N GLY A 161 -4.61 1.67 0.46
CA GLY A 161 -4.93 1.79 1.88
C GLY A 161 -6.42 1.53 2.15
N GLN A 162 -7.30 2.09 1.32
CA GLN A 162 -8.73 1.76 1.32
C GLN A 162 -8.94 0.25 1.10
N ALA A 163 -8.27 -0.32 0.09
CA ALA A 163 -8.36 -1.75 -0.18
C ALA A 163 -7.85 -2.59 1.00
N ALA A 164 -6.72 -2.22 1.62
CA ALA A 164 -6.18 -2.91 2.78
C ALA A 164 -7.13 -2.83 3.98
N PHE A 165 -7.75 -1.67 4.22
CA PHE A 165 -8.70 -1.50 5.30
C PHE A 165 -9.93 -2.38 5.11
N TYR A 166 -10.58 -2.32 3.96
CA TYR A 166 -11.80 -3.09 3.71
C TYR A 166 -11.54 -4.56 3.39
N ALA A 167 -10.34 -4.97 2.98
CA ALA A 167 -9.95 -6.38 2.91
C ALA A 167 -9.96 -7.07 4.30
N SER A 168 -10.01 -6.31 5.40
CA SER A 168 -10.20 -6.87 6.73
C SER A 168 -11.63 -7.32 7.01
N LEU A 169 -12.63 -6.90 6.24
CA LEU A 169 -14.02 -7.25 6.48
C LEU A 169 -14.27 -8.74 6.27
N ALA A 170 -14.84 -9.42 7.27
CA ALA A 170 -15.12 -10.84 7.23
C ALA A 170 -16.05 -11.21 6.05
N ARG A 171 -17.03 -10.33 5.72
CA ARG A 171 -17.90 -10.51 4.55
C ARG A 171 -17.11 -10.59 3.26
N PHE A 172 -16.20 -9.66 3.00
CA PHE A 172 -15.40 -9.65 1.76
C PHE A 172 -14.40 -10.81 1.71
N HIS A 173 -13.83 -11.14 2.87
CA HIS A 173 -12.98 -12.31 3.02
C HIS A 173 -13.71 -13.61 2.66
N GLN A 174 -14.94 -13.80 3.17
CA GLN A 174 -15.77 -14.97 2.85
C GLN A 174 -16.18 -15.02 1.37
N MET A 175 -16.47 -13.87 0.77
CA MET A 175 -16.90 -13.78 -0.62
C MET A 175 -15.79 -14.07 -1.62
N TRP A 176 -14.56 -13.61 -1.35
CA TRP A 176 -13.53 -13.53 -2.37
C TRP A 176 -12.20 -14.23 -2.04
N ASN A 177 -11.89 -14.45 -0.76
CA ASN A 177 -10.65 -15.14 -0.40
C ASN A 177 -10.83 -16.66 -0.51
N ARG A 178 -10.13 -17.26 -1.44
CA ARG A 178 -10.14 -18.71 -1.69
C ARG A 178 -8.83 -19.39 -1.33
N SER A 179 -7.88 -18.65 -0.76
CA SER A 179 -6.53 -19.16 -0.45
C SER A 179 -6.47 -20.12 0.73
N GLY A 180 -7.48 -20.10 1.61
CA GLY A 180 -7.48 -20.83 2.88
C GLY A 180 -6.62 -20.19 3.98
N ILE A 181 -5.99 -19.05 3.71
CA ILE A 181 -5.18 -18.28 4.67
C ILE A 181 -5.69 -16.84 4.79
N GLY A 182 -5.21 -16.12 5.80
CA GLY A 182 -5.52 -14.70 6.02
C GLY A 182 -4.27 -13.87 6.25
N PHE A 183 -4.48 -12.57 6.45
CA PHE A 183 -3.42 -11.68 6.86
C PHE A 183 -3.26 -11.69 8.39
N ALA A 184 -2.01 -11.70 8.86
CA ALA A 184 -1.68 -11.58 10.27
C ALA A 184 -1.93 -10.16 10.81
N ALA A 185 -1.94 -9.15 9.95
CA ALA A 185 -2.27 -7.76 10.28
C ALA A 185 -2.60 -6.95 9.02
N TYR A 186 -3.26 -5.79 9.21
CA TYR A 186 -3.60 -4.82 8.18
C TYR A 186 -3.03 -3.44 8.55
N VAL A 187 -2.32 -2.81 7.62
CA VAL A 187 -1.70 -1.48 7.83
C VAL A 187 -2.10 -0.53 6.69
N PRO A 188 -3.29 0.07 6.76
CA PRO A 188 -3.75 1.05 5.78
C PRO A 188 -3.08 2.41 6.01
N PHE A 189 -2.45 2.96 4.97
CA PHE A 189 -1.90 4.32 4.96
C PHE A 189 -2.88 5.27 4.29
N TYR A 190 -3.17 6.39 4.94
CA TYR A 190 -4.02 7.49 4.47
C TYR A 190 -5.18 7.01 3.60
N ALA A 191 -5.90 6.02 4.15
CA ALA A 191 -7.03 5.37 3.50
C ALA A 191 -8.25 6.29 3.37
N ASP A 192 -9.09 6.06 2.36
CA ASP A 192 -10.47 6.55 2.38
C ASP A 192 -11.35 5.58 3.16
N CYS A 193 -11.83 5.99 4.33
CA CYS A 193 -12.74 5.24 5.19
C CYS A 193 -14.18 5.79 5.16
N ALA A 194 -14.51 6.65 4.18
CA ALA A 194 -15.81 7.34 4.15
C ALA A 194 -16.98 6.45 3.70
N THR A 195 -16.70 5.31 3.08
CA THR A 195 -17.76 4.39 2.64
C THR A 195 -18.14 3.41 3.75
N ARG A 196 -19.43 3.31 4.01
CA ARG A 196 -20.00 2.34 4.93
C ARG A 196 -20.55 1.17 4.15
N TYR A 197 -20.03 -0.04 4.45
CA TYR A 197 -20.53 -1.28 3.83
C TYR A 197 -21.42 -2.04 4.80
N ILE A 198 -22.27 -2.90 4.27
CA ILE A 198 -23.02 -3.88 5.09
C ILE A 198 -21.98 -4.71 5.86
N ASP A 199 -22.20 -4.90 7.16
CA ASP A 199 -21.29 -5.60 8.08
C ASP A 199 -19.88 -4.95 8.26
N ASP A 200 -19.74 -3.64 8.03
CA ASP A 200 -18.49 -2.91 8.13
C ASP A 200 -17.88 -2.85 9.56
N LEU A 201 -18.60 -3.35 10.56
CA LEU A 201 -18.12 -3.49 11.95
C LEU A 201 -17.69 -4.91 12.30
N LYS A 202 -17.63 -5.81 11.33
CA LYS A 202 -17.27 -7.22 11.52
C LYS A 202 -16.01 -7.58 10.72
N PRO A 203 -14.82 -7.09 11.11
CA PRO A 203 -13.58 -7.54 10.48
C PRO A 203 -13.19 -8.94 10.94
N VAL A 204 -12.25 -9.57 10.25
CA VAL A 204 -11.55 -10.78 10.71
C VAL A 204 -10.73 -10.47 11.96
N ALA A 205 -10.44 -11.51 12.76
CA ALA A 205 -9.69 -11.36 14.02
C ALA A 205 -8.18 -11.14 13.76
N ALA A 206 -7.81 -9.96 13.27
CA ALA A 206 -6.43 -9.55 13.05
C ALA A 206 -6.28 -8.04 13.35
N PRO A 207 -5.15 -7.59 13.89
CA PRO A 207 -4.94 -6.19 14.24
C PRO A 207 -4.95 -5.28 13.00
N ILE A 208 -5.56 -4.09 13.15
CA ILE A 208 -5.60 -3.04 12.14
C ILE A 208 -4.85 -1.80 12.68
N ARG A 209 -3.90 -1.27 11.91
CA ARG A 209 -3.12 -0.07 12.28
C ARG A 209 -3.24 0.96 11.16
N LEU A 210 -4.13 1.93 11.34
CA LEU A 210 -4.33 3.05 10.42
C LEU A 210 -3.21 4.07 10.61
N ILE A 211 -2.56 4.45 9.53
CA ILE A 211 -1.44 5.40 9.50
C ILE A 211 -1.87 6.61 8.67
N HIS A 212 -1.92 7.81 9.29
CA HIS A 212 -2.56 8.95 8.66
C HIS A 212 -1.87 10.29 8.93
N GLY A 213 -1.86 11.16 7.93
CA GLY A 213 -1.45 12.56 8.10
C GLY A 213 -2.62 13.41 8.63
N GLU A 214 -2.37 14.30 9.59
CA GLU A 214 -3.42 15.16 10.15
C GLU A 214 -3.87 16.25 9.18
N ALA A 215 -2.99 16.67 8.27
CA ALA A 215 -3.27 17.67 7.24
C ALA A 215 -3.76 17.05 5.90
N ASP A 216 -4.06 15.75 5.88
CA ASP A 216 -4.56 15.08 4.68
C ASP A 216 -5.93 15.60 4.27
N ASP A 217 -5.97 16.36 3.17
CA ASP A 217 -7.16 16.89 2.55
C ASP A 217 -7.62 16.10 1.30
N TYR A 218 -6.90 15.03 0.97
CA TYR A 218 -7.32 14.07 -0.06
C TYR A 218 -8.30 13.04 0.52
N ASN A 219 -7.87 12.35 1.58
CA ASN A 219 -8.66 11.42 2.39
C ASN A 219 -8.63 11.91 3.84
N PRO A 220 -9.51 12.82 4.26
CA PRO A 220 -9.42 13.41 5.58
C PRO A 220 -9.47 12.40 6.72
N LEU A 221 -8.57 12.57 7.70
CA LEU A 221 -8.45 11.72 8.88
C LEU A 221 -9.79 11.45 9.58
N ARG A 222 -10.71 12.44 9.56
CA ARG A 222 -12.00 12.36 10.27
C ARG A 222 -12.81 11.11 9.94
N SER A 223 -12.77 10.63 8.67
CA SER A 223 -13.52 9.44 8.25
C SER A 223 -12.95 8.17 8.86
N CYS A 224 -11.61 8.01 8.83
CA CYS A 224 -10.93 6.85 9.42
C CYS A 224 -10.98 6.89 10.96
N ALA A 225 -10.87 8.05 11.58
CA ALA A 225 -11.01 8.21 13.03
C ALA A 225 -12.42 7.78 13.49
N ALA A 226 -13.47 8.28 12.82
CA ALA A 226 -14.85 7.89 13.15
C ALA A 226 -15.10 6.38 12.97
N GLN A 227 -14.58 5.78 11.90
CA GLN A 227 -14.72 4.35 11.68
C GLN A 227 -13.92 3.53 12.70
N ALA A 228 -12.72 3.99 13.07
CA ALA A 228 -11.92 3.33 14.11
C ALA A 228 -12.61 3.34 15.46
N GLU A 229 -13.25 4.44 15.86
CA GLU A 229 -14.02 4.50 17.12
C GLU A 229 -15.22 3.55 17.09
N ARG A 230 -15.93 3.43 15.97
CA ARG A 230 -17.03 2.45 15.81
C ARG A 230 -16.52 1.03 15.95
N LEU A 231 -15.38 0.70 15.36
CA LEU A 231 -14.76 -0.63 15.45
C LEU A 231 -14.25 -0.93 16.85
N LYS A 232 -13.62 0.03 17.54
CA LYS A 232 -13.18 -0.11 18.94
C LYS A 232 -14.37 -0.40 19.87
N ALA A 233 -15.48 0.29 19.66
CA ALA A 233 -16.72 0.04 20.42
C ALA A 233 -17.26 -1.39 20.24
N ASN A 234 -16.85 -2.08 19.17
CA ASN A 234 -17.14 -3.49 18.90
C ASN A 234 -15.96 -4.43 19.24
N SER A 235 -15.05 -3.99 20.11
CA SER A 235 -13.90 -4.78 20.61
C SER A 235 -12.90 -5.22 19.53
N VAL A 236 -12.81 -4.48 18.42
CA VAL A 236 -11.84 -4.74 17.36
C VAL A 236 -10.47 -4.18 17.76
N ASP A 237 -9.40 -4.94 17.55
CA ASP A 237 -8.01 -4.45 17.75
C ASP A 237 -7.62 -3.51 16.60
N ILE A 238 -7.97 -2.25 16.77
CA ILE A 238 -7.66 -1.17 15.81
C ILE A 238 -7.04 0.03 16.52
N ALA A 239 -6.01 0.60 15.91
CA ALA A 239 -5.39 1.85 16.34
C ALA A 239 -5.15 2.79 15.16
N VAL A 240 -5.18 4.09 15.45
CA VAL A 240 -4.86 5.15 14.49
C VAL A 240 -3.60 5.85 14.97
N THR A 241 -2.57 5.90 14.14
CA THR A 241 -1.36 6.68 14.37
C THR A 241 -1.38 7.87 13.42
N THR A 242 -1.26 9.08 13.98
CA THR A 242 -1.33 10.31 13.20
C THR A 242 -0.01 11.06 13.20
N TYR A 243 0.20 11.88 12.17
CA TYR A 243 1.41 12.68 11.99
C TYR A 243 1.02 14.14 11.73
N PRO A 244 1.34 15.06 12.68
CA PRO A 244 1.03 16.48 12.56
C PRO A 244 1.66 17.10 11.30
N GLY A 245 0.89 17.93 10.58
CA GLY A 245 1.31 18.63 9.37
C GLY A 245 1.56 17.76 8.14
N ALA A 246 1.45 16.44 8.26
CA ALA A 246 1.62 15.53 7.14
C ALA A 246 0.34 15.49 6.26
N HIS A 247 0.52 15.66 4.96
CA HIS A 247 -0.51 15.55 3.94
C HIS A 247 -0.60 14.14 3.35
N HIS A 248 -1.46 13.96 2.35
CA HIS A 248 -1.60 12.71 1.61
C HIS A 248 -0.28 12.29 0.95
N GLY A 249 0.10 11.01 1.05
CA GLY A 249 1.35 10.52 0.47
C GLY A 249 2.62 10.99 1.18
N PHE A 250 2.52 11.36 2.46
CA PHE A 250 3.62 11.91 3.26
C PHE A 250 4.86 11.01 3.34
N ASP A 251 4.72 9.72 3.06
CA ASP A 251 5.81 8.74 3.03
C ASP A 251 6.59 8.72 1.71
N THR A 252 6.16 9.46 0.68
CA THR A 252 6.91 9.51 -0.58
C THR A 252 8.33 10.05 -0.38
N PRO A 253 9.36 9.36 -0.94
CA PRO A 253 10.74 9.85 -0.87
C PRO A 253 11.06 10.93 -1.93
N LEU A 254 10.13 11.22 -2.87
CA LEU A 254 10.39 12.11 -4.00
C LEU A 254 10.34 13.59 -3.66
N THR A 255 9.60 13.95 -2.61
CA THR A 255 9.42 15.36 -2.22
C THR A 255 9.50 15.48 -0.72
N ASP A 256 9.80 16.69 -0.25
CA ASP A 256 9.86 17.02 1.18
C ASP A 256 8.70 17.93 1.62
N ALA A 257 7.81 18.28 0.69
CA ALA A 257 6.62 19.08 0.96
C ALA A 257 5.47 18.64 0.05
N ALA A 258 4.24 18.85 0.53
CA ALA A 258 3.04 18.63 -0.26
C ALA A 258 2.80 19.79 -1.24
N VAL A 259 2.23 19.45 -2.39
CA VAL A 259 1.81 20.39 -3.42
C VAL A 259 0.38 20.09 -3.84
N VAL A 260 -0.34 21.11 -4.29
CA VAL A 260 -1.68 20.93 -4.87
C VAL A 260 -1.58 20.12 -6.15
N THR A 261 -2.43 19.10 -6.28
CA THR A 261 -2.55 18.25 -7.46
C THR A 261 -3.88 18.55 -8.18
N PRO A 262 -3.94 19.55 -9.08
CA PRO A 262 -5.19 20.13 -9.56
C PRO A 262 -6.11 19.14 -10.29
N GLN A 263 -5.53 18.09 -10.86
CA GLN A 263 -6.30 17.08 -11.62
C GLN A 263 -6.75 15.90 -10.76
N SER A 264 -6.20 15.72 -9.55
CA SER A 264 -6.53 14.60 -8.69
C SER A 264 -7.95 14.72 -8.15
N GLN A 265 -8.72 13.65 -8.32
CA GLN A 265 -10.13 13.55 -7.93
C GLN A 265 -10.25 12.94 -6.54
N THR A 266 -11.01 13.56 -5.66
CA THR A 266 -11.24 13.12 -4.28
C THR A 266 -12.73 13.06 -3.94
N VAL A 267 -13.09 12.13 -3.06
CA VAL A 267 -14.44 11.96 -2.49
C VAL A 267 -14.54 12.51 -1.06
N ARG A 268 -13.63 13.39 -0.66
CA ARG A 268 -13.46 13.90 0.73
C ARG A 268 -14.72 14.48 1.37
N ASN A 269 -15.69 14.93 0.56
CA ASN A 269 -16.95 15.48 1.00
C ASN A 269 -18.15 14.57 0.68
N CYS A 270 -17.91 13.37 0.14
CA CYS A 270 -18.95 12.40 -0.09
C CYS A 270 -19.20 11.56 1.17
N SER A 271 -20.45 11.18 1.37
CA SER A 271 -20.85 10.16 2.34
C SER A 271 -21.54 9.04 1.57
N ILE A 272 -20.94 7.87 1.58
CA ILE A 272 -21.35 6.74 0.73
C ILE A 272 -21.71 5.56 1.63
N GLU A 273 -22.87 4.95 1.35
CA GLU A 273 -23.36 3.81 2.12
C GLU A 273 -23.89 2.72 1.21
N GLU A 274 -23.52 1.47 1.49
CA GLU A 274 -24.16 0.31 0.88
C GLU A 274 -25.50 0.04 1.60
N ARG A 275 -26.63 0.47 1.02
CA ARG A 275 -27.97 0.30 1.61
C ARG A 275 -28.64 -1.02 1.26
N ALA A 276 -28.30 -1.57 0.09
CA ALA A 276 -28.68 -2.92 -0.30
C ALA A 276 -27.49 -3.57 -0.99
N PRO A 277 -27.39 -4.90 -1.05
CA PRO A 277 -26.27 -5.58 -1.69
C PRO A 277 -26.02 -5.04 -3.11
N GLY A 278 -24.80 -4.54 -3.34
CA GLY A 278 -24.41 -3.97 -4.62
C GLY A 278 -24.81 -2.51 -4.87
N GLN A 279 -25.51 -1.85 -3.95
CA GLN A 279 -25.99 -0.47 -4.11
C GLN A 279 -25.24 0.49 -3.20
N LEU A 280 -24.26 1.18 -3.73
CA LEU A 280 -23.59 2.30 -3.07
C LEU A 280 -24.39 3.60 -3.28
N ILE A 281 -24.90 4.15 -2.21
CA ILE A 281 -25.77 5.34 -2.22
C ILE A 281 -24.99 6.54 -1.67
N ASN A 282 -25.05 7.66 -2.37
CA ASN A 282 -24.65 8.95 -1.81
C ASN A 282 -25.72 9.39 -0.83
N THR A 283 -25.40 9.39 0.47
CA THR A 283 -26.40 9.62 1.54
C THR A 283 -26.96 11.04 1.54
N ALA A 284 -26.23 12.01 0.95
CA ALA A 284 -26.72 13.40 0.83
C ALA A 284 -27.82 13.57 -0.21
N THR A 285 -27.80 12.74 -1.27
CA THR A 285 -28.79 12.84 -2.37
C THR A 285 -29.80 11.69 -2.36
N GLY A 286 -29.49 10.58 -1.71
CA GLY A 286 -30.25 9.34 -1.78
C GLY A 286 -30.12 8.59 -3.10
N ALA A 287 -29.35 9.09 -4.05
CA ALA A 287 -29.12 8.44 -5.37
C ALA A 287 -27.91 7.49 -5.31
N VAL A 288 -27.81 6.62 -6.32
CA VAL A 288 -26.59 5.78 -6.51
C VAL A 288 -25.39 6.69 -6.67
N PHE A 289 -24.33 6.42 -5.91
CA PHE A 289 -23.09 7.20 -5.94
C PHE A 289 -22.42 7.12 -7.31
N SER A 290 -21.96 8.27 -7.76
CA SER A 290 -21.15 8.43 -8.97
C SER A 290 -19.98 9.38 -8.74
N TYR A 291 -18.87 9.18 -9.42
CA TYR A 291 -17.76 10.13 -9.43
C TYR A 291 -18.07 11.46 -10.17
N THR A 292 -19.32 11.62 -10.64
CA THR A 292 -19.87 12.90 -11.18
C THR A 292 -20.73 13.63 -10.15
N ASP A 293 -20.90 13.09 -8.94
CA ASP A 293 -21.66 13.73 -7.87
C ASP A 293 -21.01 15.05 -7.44
N ALA A 294 -21.83 16.00 -7.01
CA ALA A 294 -21.36 17.34 -6.58
C ALA A 294 -20.40 17.31 -5.38
N CYS A 295 -20.40 16.22 -4.60
CA CYS A 295 -19.47 16.05 -3.47
C CYS A 295 -18.05 15.64 -3.91
N VAL A 296 -17.88 15.23 -5.17
CA VAL A 296 -16.58 14.86 -5.75
C VAL A 296 -15.82 16.12 -6.14
N GLU A 297 -14.63 16.27 -5.62
CA GLU A 297 -13.80 17.46 -5.81
C GLU A 297 -12.46 17.13 -6.47
N ARG A 298 -11.69 18.17 -6.75
CA ARG A 298 -10.33 18.09 -7.30
C ARG A 298 -9.37 18.98 -6.49
N GLY A 299 -8.08 18.78 -6.70
CA GLY A 299 -7.06 19.65 -6.18
C GLY A 299 -6.67 19.43 -4.72
N PRO A 300 -6.62 18.17 -4.21
CA PRO A 300 -6.04 17.91 -2.90
C PRO A 300 -4.52 18.12 -2.94
N GLN A 301 -3.91 18.22 -1.76
CA GLN A 301 -2.47 18.31 -1.58
C GLN A 301 -1.86 16.92 -1.40
N VAL A 302 -0.75 16.66 -2.11
CA VAL A 302 -0.02 15.39 -2.05
C VAL A 302 1.48 15.67 -1.98
N GLY A 303 2.21 14.96 -1.13
CA GLY A 303 3.67 15.07 -1.09
C GLY A 303 4.29 14.68 0.23
N GLY A 304 5.61 14.52 0.20
CA GLY A 304 6.41 14.01 1.30
C GLY A 304 6.42 14.93 2.52
N HIS A 305 6.72 14.30 3.67
CA HIS A 305 6.99 14.98 4.94
C HIS A 305 8.10 14.18 5.64
N PRO A 306 9.36 14.58 5.56
CA PRO A 306 10.51 13.78 5.98
C PRO A 306 10.43 13.24 7.40
N GLN A 307 10.00 14.08 8.36
CA GLN A 307 9.89 13.68 9.76
C GLN A 307 8.77 12.64 9.97
N ALA A 308 7.59 12.86 9.35
CA ALA A 308 6.49 11.91 9.42
C ALA A 308 6.85 10.58 8.73
N ARG A 309 7.53 10.64 7.57
CA ARG A 309 8.04 9.47 6.85
C ARG A 309 8.97 8.65 7.74
N ALA A 310 9.98 9.29 8.36
CA ALA A 310 10.94 8.61 9.23
C ALA A 310 10.24 7.96 10.45
N ALA A 311 9.32 8.67 11.08
CA ALA A 311 8.57 8.17 12.22
C ALA A 311 7.63 7.02 11.82
N ALA A 312 6.96 7.10 10.65
CA ALA A 312 6.11 6.02 10.14
C ALA A 312 6.93 4.77 9.79
N VAL A 313 8.11 4.94 9.17
CA VAL A 313 9.02 3.82 8.88
C VAL A 313 9.40 3.10 10.18
N ALA A 314 9.79 3.83 11.22
CA ALA A 314 10.14 3.25 12.52
C ALA A 314 8.96 2.48 13.14
N ALA A 315 7.82 3.15 13.29
CA ALA A 315 6.63 2.58 13.95
C ALA A 315 6.06 1.36 13.21
N VAL A 316 5.95 1.45 11.88
CA VAL A 316 5.34 0.37 11.07
C VAL A 316 6.29 -0.82 10.95
N THR A 317 7.60 -0.60 10.77
CA THR A 317 8.54 -1.73 10.73
C THR A 317 8.67 -2.43 12.07
N GLU A 318 8.60 -1.70 13.20
CA GLU A 318 8.54 -2.28 14.54
C GLU A 318 7.28 -3.13 14.72
N PHE A 319 6.09 -2.56 14.41
CA PHE A 319 4.81 -3.27 14.50
C PHE A 319 4.81 -4.55 13.66
N VAL A 320 5.15 -4.45 12.37
CA VAL A 320 5.16 -5.60 11.46
C VAL A 320 6.14 -6.66 11.94
N THR A 321 7.35 -6.27 12.35
CA THR A 321 8.35 -7.20 12.90
C THR A 321 7.82 -7.91 14.17
N GLY A 322 7.11 -7.18 15.04
CA GLY A 322 6.47 -7.75 16.23
C GLY A 322 5.37 -8.76 15.91
N VAL A 323 4.57 -8.50 14.85
CA VAL A 323 3.51 -9.42 14.38
C VAL A 323 4.10 -10.71 13.83
N VAL A 324 5.11 -10.63 12.96
CA VAL A 324 5.65 -11.81 12.26
C VAL A 324 6.64 -12.65 13.10
N ARG A 325 7.05 -12.16 14.27
CA ARG A 325 7.89 -12.92 15.21
C ARG A 325 7.10 -13.83 16.14
N LYS A 326 5.82 -13.59 16.28
CA LYS A 326 4.90 -14.45 17.04
C LYS A 326 4.60 -15.73 16.25
#